data_26a9e024bf18193eaceb08bb66083cfc
#
_entry.id   26a9e024bf18193eaceb08bb66083cfc
#
_cell.length_a   1.000
_cell.length_b   1.000
_cell.length_c   1.000
_cell.angle_alpha   90.00
_cell.angle_beta   90.00
_cell.angle_gamma   90.00
#
_symmetry.space_group_name_H-M   'P 1'
#
loop_
_entity.id
_entity.type
_entity.pdbx_description
1 polymer ?
#
loop_
_entity_poly.entity_id
_entity_poly.type
_entity_poly.pdbx_seq_one_letter_code
_entity_poly.pdbx_strand_id
1 'polypeptide(L)'
;MAGILYXCATPIGNLGDMTPRVXETLRGVDXXAAEDTRNXIKLLNHFEIRXSMTSYHEYNKVEXAEYLVAQLXQGKNVALITDAGTPAISXPGEVLVAKCHXAGIXVTSLPGAAACITALTLSGLSTRXXCFEAFLPADXXEKAEILAELKEESRTIILYXAPHHLVRTXEELFHTLGXRRXTLCRELTKKFETVIPTTIKDALAXYETEEPRGEYVLVIEGKXLEQKXEERRESWQSMSIEEHMAYYEQEGLDEKSAMKQVAKDRGVPKRDIYQYLLAK
;
A
#
# COMPACT_ATOMS: atom_id res chain seq x y z
N MET A 1 3.57 -12.45 -34.19
CA MET A 1 2.71 -12.38 -32.99
C MET A 1 3.54 -11.90 -31.82
N ALA A 2 3.01 -10.98 -31.04
CA ALA A 2 3.73 -10.44 -29.88
C ALA A 2 3.87 -11.47 -28.78
N GLY A 3 4.89 -11.32 -27.97
CA GLY A 3 5.06 -12.13 -26.79
C GLY A 3 4.19 -11.65 -25.63
N ILE A 4 4.37 -12.30 -24.50
CA ILE A 4 3.58 -12.02 -23.30
C ILE A 4 4.52 -11.54 -22.19
N LEU A 5 4.08 -10.54 -21.42
CA LEU A 5 4.76 -10.12 -20.22
C LEU A 5 4.17 -10.88 -19.04
N TYR A 6 5.01 -11.53 -18.29
CA TYR A 6 4.62 -12.30 -17.11
C TYR A 6 5.14 -11.62 -15.83
N UNK A 7 4.52 -11.08 -14.87
CA UNK A 7 4.86 -10.67 -13.73
C UNK A 7 4.96 -11.82 -12.93
N CYS A 8 5.94 -12.22 -12.34
CA CYS A 8 6.18 -13.48 -11.62
C CYS A 8 6.50 -13.21 -10.15
N ALA A 9 5.64 -13.70 -9.27
CA ALA A 9 5.89 -13.58 -7.83
C ALA A 9 7.02 -14.52 -7.42
N THR A 10 7.94 -14.04 -6.59
CA THR A 10 9.04 -14.82 -6.05
C THR A 10 8.92 -14.91 -4.53
N PRO A 11 9.66 -15.81 -3.88
CA PRO A 11 9.57 -15.92 -2.42
C PRO A 11 9.94 -14.64 -1.69
N ILE A 12 9.38 -14.46 -0.50
CA ILE A 12 9.69 -13.32 0.37
C ILE A 12 10.58 -13.72 1.54
N GLY A 13 11.16 -14.92 1.47
CA GLY A 13 12.07 -15.39 2.51
C GLY A 13 12.10 -16.89 2.68
N ASN A 14 11.21 -17.60 2.00
CA ASN A 14 11.13 -19.06 2.10
C ASN A 14 11.04 -19.63 0.68
N LEU A 15 12.09 -20.34 0.27
CA LEU A 15 12.14 -20.87 -1.08
C LEU A 15 10.99 -21.86 -1.36
N GLY A 16 10.39 -22.44 -0.32
CA GLY A 16 9.24 -23.30 -0.47
C GLY A 16 7.99 -22.60 -0.99
N ASP A 17 7.99 -21.27 -1.00
CA ASP A 17 6.87 -20.49 -1.52
C ASP A 17 7.00 -20.15 -3.00
N MET A 18 8.04 -20.65 -3.67
CA MET A 18 8.17 -20.53 -5.11
C MET A 18 7.16 -21.47 -5.75
N THR A 19 6.29 -20.95 -6.59
CA THR A 19 5.27 -21.82 -7.16
C THR A 19 5.84 -22.62 -8.35
N PRO A 20 5.31 -23.82 -8.59
CA PRO A 20 5.73 -24.58 -9.77
C PRO A 20 5.48 -23.84 -11.08
N ARG A 21 4.39 -23.09 -11.16
CA ARG A 21 4.08 -22.38 -12.40
C ARG A 21 5.04 -21.22 -12.64
N VAL A 22 5.51 -20.54 -11.61
CA VAL A 22 6.56 -19.53 -11.75
C VAL A 22 7.89 -20.21 -12.17
N UNK A 23 8.33 -21.09 -11.58
CA UNK A 23 9.41 -21.75 -11.87
C UNK A 23 9.43 -22.10 -13.25
N GLU A 24 8.23 -22.75 -13.83
CA GLU A 24 8.13 -23.21 -15.23
C GLU A 24 8.15 -22.01 -16.19
N THR A 25 7.43 -20.93 -15.84
CA THR A 25 7.41 -19.73 -16.68
C THR A 25 8.80 -19.12 -16.81
N LEU A 26 9.54 -19.04 -15.71
CA LEU A 26 10.91 -18.50 -15.79
C LEU A 26 11.83 -19.35 -16.66
N ARG A 27 11.61 -20.65 -16.71
CA ARG A 27 12.39 -21.52 -17.61
C ARG A 27 12.04 -21.27 -19.07
N GLY A 28 10.83 -20.85 -19.35
CA GLY A 28 10.36 -20.75 -20.72
C GLY A 28 10.46 -19.38 -21.37
N VAL A 29 10.65 -18.31 -20.59
CA VAL A 29 10.70 -16.97 -21.17
C VAL A 29 12.06 -16.69 -21.80
N ASP A 30 12.10 -15.64 -22.60
CA ASP A 30 13.34 -15.23 -23.29
C ASP A 30 14.17 -14.24 -22.51
N UNK A 31 13.55 -13.39 -21.52
CA UNK A 31 14.27 -12.50 -20.74
C UNK A 31 13.65 -12.39 -19.40
N UNK A 32 14.29 -12.10 -18.42
CA UNK A 32 13.87 -11.82 -17.17
C UNK A 32 14.31 -10.48 -16.97
N ALA A 33 13.37 -9.60 -16.49
CA ALA A 33 13.68 -8.23 -16.09
C ALA A 33 13.60 -8.17 -14.56
N ALA A 34 14.61 -7.63 -13.93
CA ALA A 34 14.70 -7.65 -12.47
C ALA A 34 15.34 -6.37 -11.95
N GLU A 35 14.90 -5.92 -10.76
CA GLU A 35 15.43 -4.70 -10.17
C GLU A 35 16.92 -4.84 -9.83
N ASP A 36 17.27 -5.91 -9.14
CA ASP A 36 18.66 -6.19 -8.79
C ASP A 36 19.01 -7.57 -9.34
N THR A 37 19.71 -7.57 -10.46
CA THR A 37 20.04 -8.82 -11.14
C THR A 37 20.93 -9.72 -10.30
N ARG A 38 21.72 -9.15 -9.40
CA ARG A 38 22.59 -9.96 -8.53
C ARG A 38 21.76 -10.80 -7.56
N ASN A 39 20.72 -10.23 -7.02
CA ASN A 39 19.86 -10.99 -6.12
C ASN A 39 19.02 -12.05 -6.86
N UNK A 40 18.51 -11.77 -7.94
CA UNK A 40 17.73 -12.59 -8.66
C UNK A 40 18.46 -13.71 -9.15
N ILE A 41 19.74 -13.48 -9.37
CA ILE A 41 20.54 -14.59 -9.94
C ILE A 41 20.72 -15.74 -8.94
N LYS A 42 20.81 -15.42 -7.67
CA LYS A 42 20.88 -16.45 -6.64
C LYS A 42 19.64 -17.33 -6.65
N LEU A 43 18.48 -16.72 -6.77
CA LEU A 43 17.21 -17.44 -6.84
C LEU A 43 17.18 -18.34 -8.07
N LEU A 44 17.56 -17.79 -9.23
CA LEU A 44 17.54 -18.55 -10.47
C LEU A 44 18.51 -19.74 -10.39
N ASN A 45 19.69 -19.54 -9.82
CA ASN A 45 20.65 -20.61 -9.66
C ASN A 45 20.11 -21.72 -8.77
N HIS A 46 19.44 -21.35 -7.68
CA HIS A 46 18.87 -22.34 -6.77
C HIS A 46 17.89 -23.27 -7.50
N PHE A 47 17.08 -22.73 -8.41
CA PHE A 47 16.09 -23.50 -9.16
C PHE A 47 16.62 -23.95 -10.50
N GLU A 48 17.92 -23.78 -10.76
CA GLU A 48 18.58 -24.22 -11.99
C GLU A 48 17.91 -23.61 -13.22
N ILE A 49 17.63 -22.32 -13.16
CA ILE A 49 17.02 -21.56 -14.25
C ILE A 49 18.07 -20.68 -14.89
N ARG A 50 18.17 -20.76 -16.18
CA ARG A 50 19.09 -19.90 -16.94
C ARG A 50 18.29 -18.98 -17.85
N UNK A 51 18.37 -17.66 -17.69
CA UNK A 51 17.67 -16.77 -18.50
C UNK A 51 18.57 -15.60 -18.66
N SER A 52 18.30 -15.03 -19.71
CA SER A 52 18.95 -13.76 -19.99
C SER A 52 18.30 -12.67 -19.13
N MET A 53 19.09 -11.88 -18.42
CA MET A 53 18.55 -10.90 -17.46
C MET A 53 18.85 -9.49 -17.89
N THR A 54 17.86 -8.60 -17.69
CA THR A 54 17.97 -7.18 -17.94
C THR A 54 17.59 -6.43 -16.65
N SER A 55 18.39 -5.45 -16.29
CA SER A 55 18.12 -4.64 -15.12
C SER A 55 16.95 -3.68 -15.40
N TYR A 56 15.97 -3.66 -14.50
CA TYR A 56 14.80 -2.80 -14.62
C TYR A 56 14.47 -2.25 -13.23
N HIS A 57 14.79 -0.97 -13.00
CA HIS A 57 14.64 -0.37 -11.68
C HIS A 57 14.13 1.07 -11.82
N GLU A 58 13.99 1.73 -10.68
CA GLU A 58 13.41 3.07 -10.62
C GLU A 58 14.12 4.06 -11.54
N TYR A 59 15.45 3.95 -11.67
CA TYR A 59 16.23 4.95 -12.39
C TYR A 59 16.32 4.69 -13.89
N ASN A 60 15.96 3.50 -14.38
CA ASN A 60 15.95 3.23 -15.81
C ASN A 60 14.58 2.78 -16.32
N LYS A 61 13.53 2.97 -15.52
CA LYS A 61 12.23 2.35 -15.79
C LYS A 61 11.63 2.79 -17.12
N VAL A 62 11.84 4.02 -17.54
CA VAL A 62 11.28 4.49 -18.82
C VAL A 62 12.02 3.84 -19.99
N GLU A 63 13.31 3.93 -19.99
CA GLU A 63 14.12 3.36 -21.08
C GLU A 63 14.03 1.83 -21.13
N UNK A 64 14.06 1.11 -20.10
CA UNK A 64 13.97 -0.22 -20.04
C UNK A 64 12.70 -0.74 -20.45
N ALA A 65 11.68 0.07 -20.03
CA ALA A 65 10.35 -0.35 -20.45
C ALA A 65 10.19 -0.27 -21.96
N GLU A 66 10.67 0.78 -22.58
CA GLU A 66 10.59 0.88 -24.05
C GLU A 66 11.36 -0.26 -24.72
N TYR A 67 12.53 -0.58 -24.19
CA TYR A 67 13.32 -1.68 -24.73
C TYR A 67 12.57 -3.03 -24.58
N LEU A 68 11.99 -3.26 -23.42
CA LEU A 68 11.27 -4.51 -23.17
C LEU A 68 10.02 -4.61 -24.03
N VAL A 69 9.30 -3.50 -24.21
CA VAL A 69 8.13 -3.49 -25.09
C VAL A 69 8.56 -3.83 -26.51
N ALA A 70 9.70 -3.30 -26.98
CA ALA A 70 10.21 -3.62 -28.30
C ALA A 70 10.53 -5.12 -28.43
N GLN A 71 11.11 -5.73 -27.40
CA GLN A 71 11.36 -7.16 -27.38
C GLN A 71 10.05 -7.95 -27.46
N LEU A 72 9.10 -7.55 -26.70
CA LEU A 72 7.78 -8.18 -26.72
C LEU A 72 7.11 -8.04 -28.09
N UNK A 73 7.25 -6.92 -28.57
CA UNK A 73 6.75 -6.68 -29.75
C UNK A 73 7.28 -7.48 -30.80
N GLN A 74 8.56 -8.05 -30.69
CA GLN A 74 9.23 -8.96 -31.64
C GLN A 74 8.87 -10.43 -31.43
N GLY A 75 7.99 -10.71 -30.47
CA GLY A 75 7.56 -12.08 -30.21
C GLY A 75 8.27 -12.76 -29.05
N LYS A 76 9.16 -12.05 -28.36
CA LYS A 76 9.84 -12.62 -27.21
C LYS A 76 8.95 -12.51 -25.98
N ASN A 77 9.01 -13.52 -25.10
CA ASN A 77 8.31 -13.53 -23.83
C ASN A 77 9.23 -13.00 -22.75
N VAL A 78 8.70 -12.15 -21.88
CA VAL A 78 9.48 -11.48 -20.84
C VAL A 78 8.83 -11.76 -19.49
N ALA A 79 9.65 -12.09 -18.49
CA ALA A 79 9.21 -12.20 -17.12
C ALA A 79 9.75 -11.02 -16.34
N LEU A 80 8.87 -10.39 -15.56
CA LEU A 80 9.27 -9.34 -14.62
C LEU A 80 9.26 -9.94 -13.22
N ILE A 81 10.40 -9.86 -12.55
CA ILE A 81 10.51 -10.30 -11.16
C ILE A 81 11.06 -9.14 -10.32
N THR A 82 10.83 -9.22 -9.03
CA THR A 82 11.36 -8.24 -8.10
C THR A 82 12.23 -8.97 -7.08
N ASP A 83 12.92 -8.22 -6.21
CA ASP A 83 13.81 -8.83 -5.24
C ASP A 83 13.09 -9.82 -4.35
N ALA A 84 11.82 -9.56 -4.03
CA ALA A 84 11.02 -10.45 -3.20
C ALA A 84 9.55 -10.19 -3.46
N GLY A 85 8.80 -11.25 -3.66
CA GLY A 85 7.35 -11.18 -3.72
C GLY A 85 6.78 -10.83 -5.07
N THR A 86 5.58 -10.31 -5.06
CA THR A 86 4.81 -9.98 -6.26
C THR A 86 5.32 -8.67 -6.85
N PRO A 87 5.71 -8.68 -8.14
CA PRO A 87 6.17 -7.44 -8.76
C PRO A 87 5.01 -6.52 -9.12
N ALA A 88 5.33 -5.24 -9.35
CA ALA A 88 4.40 -4.22 -9.87
C ALA A 88 3.33 -3.76 -8.88
N ILE A 89 3.46 -4.13 -7.61
CA ILE A 89 2.57 -3.55 -6.60
C ILE A 89 3.18 -2.29 -5.95
N SER A 90 4.49 -2.12 -6.13
CA SER A 90 5.17 -0.87 -5.78
C SER A 90 6.39 -0.78 -6.67
N UNK A 91 6.64 0.27 -7.13
CA UNK A 91 7.60 0.34 -8.00
C UNK A 91 7.89 0.22 -9.09
N PRO A 92 8.83 -0.07 -9.76
CA PRO A 92 8.58 0.62 -11.07
C PRO A 92 7.80 -0.24 -12.05
N GLY A 93 7.36 -1.40 -11.64
CA GLY A 93 6.69 -2.33 -12.56
C GLY A 93 5.46 -1.76 -13.26
N GLU A 94 4.75 -0.85 -12.58
CA GLU A 94 3.53 -0.29 -13.18
C GLU A 94 3.83 0.46 -14.48
N VAL A 95 5.00 1.04 -14.63
CA VAL A 95 5.37 1.74 -15.86
C VAL A 95 5.42 0.76 -17.03
N LEU A 96 6.06 -0.39 -16.82
CA LEU A 96 6.16 -1.40 -17.87
C LEU A 96 4.79 -1.96 -18.24
N VAL A 97 3.97 -2.27 -17.24
CA VAL A 97 2.63 -2.80 -17.49
C VAL A 97 1.80 -1.80 -18.28
N ALA A 98 1.84 -0.52 -17.89
CA ALA A 98 1.09 0.52 -18.60
C ALA A 98 1.57 0.64 -20.05
N LYS A 99 2.86 0.55 -20.29
CA LYS A 99 3.39 0.64 -21.65
C LYS A 99 2.99 -0.58 -22.47
N CYS A 100 2.94 -1.75 -21.87
CA CYS A 100 2.44 -2.95 -22.55
C CYS A 100 0.99 -2.81 -22.95
N HIS A 101 0.17 -2.30 -22.08
CA HIS A 101 -1.24 -2.04 -22.43
C HIS A 101 -1.38 -1.08 -23.60
N UNK A 102 -0.51 -0.23 -23.58
CA UNK A 102 -0.53 0.68 -24.56
C UNK A 102 -0.12 0.18 -25.84
N ALA A 103 0.63 -0.73 -25.82
CA ALA A 103 1.13 -1.37 -27.05
C ALA A 103 0.32 -2.60 -27.46
N GLY A 104 -0.73 -2.93 -26.73
CA GLY A 104 -1.57 -4.09 -27.05
C GLY A 104 -0.89 -5.42 -26.74
N ILE A 105 -0.04 -5.43 -25.76
CA ILE A 105 0.70 -6.64 -25.35
C ILE A 105 0.03 -7.26 -24.12
N UNK A 106 -0.08 -8.46 -24.00
CA UNK A 106 -0.63 -9.16 -23.07
C UNK A 106 0.23 -9.23 -21.95
N VAL A 107 -0.46 -8.98 -20.89
CA VAL A 107 0.20 -9.06 -19.60
C VAL A 107 -0.55 -10.02 -18.72
N THR A 108 0.18 -10.89 -18.03
CA THR A 108 -0.44 -11.76 -17.05
C THR A 108 0.42 -11.77 -15.79
N SER A 109 -0.20 -12.01 -14.65
CA SER A 109 0.49 -12.05 -13.36
C SER A 109 0.28 -13.42 -12.72
N LEU A 110 1.38 -14.03 -12.32
CA LEU A 110 1.35 -15.36 -11.72
C LEU A 110 1.27 -15.20 -10.20
N PRO A 111 0.20 -15.69 -9.56
CA PRO A 111 0.02 -15.50 -8.12
C PRO A 111 1.14 -16.13 -7.30
N GLY A 112 1.41 -15.53 -6.19
CA GLY A 112 2.42 -16.04 -5.27
C GLY A 112 2.55 -15.13 -4.05
N ALA A 113 3.71 -15.17 -3.44
CA ALA A 113 3.94 -14.46 -2.19
C ALA A 113 3.79 -12.95 -2.33
N ALA A 114 3.14 -12.36 -1.34
CA ALA A 114 3.03 -10.91 -1.22
C ALA A 114 3.05 -10.57 0.27
N ALA A 115 4.11 -9.92 0.71
CA ALA A 115 4.31 -9.68 2.14
C ALA A 115 3.16 -8.87 2.74
N CYS A 116 2.64 -7.88 2.01
CA CYS A 116 1.56 -7.06 2.53
C CYS A 116 0.29 -7.87 2.80
N ILE A 117 -0.03 -8.81 1.92
CA ILE A 117 -1.21 -9.66 2.11
C ILE A 117 -0.98 -10.66 3.23
N THR A 118 0.20 -11.28 3.26
CA THR A 118 0.53 -12.22 4.32
C THR A 118 0.42 -11.54 5.70
N ALA A 119 0.98 -10.34 5.83
CA ALA A 119 0.91 -9.60 7.08
C ALA A 119 -0.53 -9.24 7.45
N LEU A 120 -1.32 -8.82 6.46
CA LEU A 120 -2.72 -8.47 6.73
C LEU A 120 -3.47 -9.65 7.31
N THR A 121 -3.26 -10.86 6.77
CA THR A 121 -3.95 -12.05 7.26
C THR A 121 -3.57 -12.39 8.69
N LEU A 122 -2.37 -11.98 9.13
CA LEU A 122 -1.87 -12.26 10.48
C LEU A 122 -2.17 -11.15 11.47
N SER A 123 -2.69 -10.03 11.01
CA SER A 123 -2.73 -8.82 11.82
C SER A 123 -3.78 -8.82 12.92
N GLY A 124 -4.88 -9.51 12.70
CA GLY A 124 -6.01 -9.45 13.63
C GLY A 124 -6.78 -8.15 13.58
N LEU A 125 -6.47 -7.30 12.59
CA LEU A 125 -7.17 -6.03 12.39
C LEU A 125 -8.19 -6.17 11.27
N SER A 126 -8.98 -5.12 11.04
CA SER A 126 -10.03 -5.19 10.02
C SER A 126 -9.42 -5.46 8.65
N THR A 127 -9.97 -6.43 7.92
CA THR A 127 -9.52 -6.77 6.57
C THR A 127 -10.51 -6.32 5.50
N ARG A 128 -11.55 -5.61 5.92
CA ARG A 128 -12.52 -5.12 4.93
C ARG A 128 -11.90 -4.19 3.90
N UNK A 129 -10.93 -3.35 4.19
CA UNK A 129 -10.32 -2.50 3.33
C UNK A 129 -8.88 -2.45 3.73
N UNK A 130 -7.86 -2.38 3.00
CA UNK A 130 -6.58 -2.25 3.24
C UNK A 130 -6.12 -1.20 2.43
N CYS A 131 -5.22 -0.28 2.96
CA CYS A 131 -4.44 0.54 2.04
C CYS A 131 -2.95 0.26 2.22
N PHE A 132 -2.27 0.11 1.11
CA PHE A 132 -0.85 -0.30 1.10
C PHE A 132 0.00 0.90 0.71
N GLU A 133 0.82 1.38 1.68
CA GLU A 133 1.72 2.51 1.47
C GLU A 133 3.15 2.08 1.14
N ALA A 134 3.49 0.82 1.39
CA ALA A 134 4.87 0.33 1.26
C ALA A 134 5.81 1.15 2.15
N PHE A 135 6.94 1.59 1.65
CA PHE A 135 7.88 2.40 2.44
C PHE A 135 7.48 3.87 2.40
N LEU A 136 7.52 4.52 3.57
CA LEU A 136 7.36 5.97 3.59
C LEU A 136 8.54 6.63 2.86
N PRO A 137 8.29 7.73 2.15
CA PRO A 137 9.40 8.37 1.43
C PRO A 137 10.42 8.99 2.38
N ALA A 138 11.67 9.10 1.90
CA ALA A 138 12.73 9.72 2.69
C ALA A 138 12.58 11.23 2.78
N ASP A 139 12.00 11.87 1.72
CA ASP A 139 11.83 13.33 1.68
C ASP A 139 10.83 13.79 2.76
N UNK A 140 11.20 14.59 3.41
CA UNK A 140 10.50 15.00 4.54
C UNK A 140 9.22 15.60 4.26
N UNK A 141 9.03 16.25 3.24
CA UNK A 141 7.90 16.89 2.87
C UNK A 141 6.90 16.00 2.40
N GLU A 142 7.28 15.16 1.53
CA GLU A 142 6.43 14.10 1.03
C GLU A 142 5.94 13.21 2.17
N LYS A 143 6.84 12.88 3.07
CA LYS A 143 6.48 12.01 4.19
C LYS A 143 5.43 12.68 5.08
N ALA A 144 5.59 13.96 5.37
CA ALA A 144 4.61 14.68 6.20
C ALA A 144 3.24 14.70 5.56
N GLU A 145 3.18 14.84 4.23
CA GLU A 145 1.90 14.84 3.52
C GLU A 145 1.22 13.47 3.62
N ILE A 146 2.00 12.40 3.46
CA ILE A 146 1.46 11.05 3.57
C ILE A 146 0.98 10.77 4.99
N LEU A 147 1.78 11.16 5.99
CA LEU A 147 1.39 10.96 7.38
C LEU A 147 0.09 11.71 7.71
N ALA A 148 -0.07 12.93 7.17
CA ALA A 148 -1.31 13.68 7.36
C ALA A 148 -2.50 12.95 6.75
N GLU A 149 -2.33 12.34 5.59
CA GLU A 149 -3.38 11.54 4.98
C GLU A 149 -3.71 10.31 5.83
N LEU A 150 -2.67 9.65 6.35
CA LEU A 150 -2.87 8.45 7.17
C LEU A 150 -3.57 8.76 8.48
N LYS A 151 -3.39 9.96 9.01
CA LYS A 151 -4.09 10.39 10.22
C LYS A 151 -5.61 10.27 10.05
N GLU A 152 -6.12 10.55 8.85
CA GLU A 152 -7.54 10.51 8.57
C GLU A 152 -8.00 9.18 7.97
N GLU A 153 -7.08 8.26 7.72
CA GLU A 153 -7.38 7.02 7.02
C GLU A 153 -8.14 6.05 7.93
N SER A 154 -9.34 5.65 7.51
CA SER A 154 -10.15 4.71 8.29
C SER A 154 -9.90 3.25 7.92
N ARG A 155 -9.29 2.99 6.76
CA ARG A 155 -8.96 1.61 6.37
C ARG A 155 -7.69 1.16 7.06
N THR A 156 -7.53 -0.16 7.20
CA THR A 156 -6.29 -0.71 7.75
C THR A 156 -5.11 -0.31 6.86
N ILE A 157 -4.01 0.10 7.49
CA ILE A 157 -2.84 0.65 6.80
C ILE A 157 -1.70 -0.36 6.87
N ILE A 158 -1.01 -0.57 5.74
CA ILE A 158 0.11 -1.50 5.68
C ILE A 158 1.36 -0.75 5.22
N LEU A 159 2.42 -0.79 6.05
CA LEU A 159 3.72 -0.16 5.75
C LEU A 159 4.81 -1.21 5.77
N TYR A 160 5.82 -0.96 5.00
CA TYR A 160 7.06 -1.72 5.10
C TYR A 160 8.10 -0.89 5.86
N UNK A 161 8.90 -1.49 6.63
CA UNK A 161 9.83 -0.83 7.41
C UNK A 161 11.10 -1.65 7.45
N ALA A 162 12.20 -0.99 7.27
CA ALA A 162 13.50 -1.63 7.49
C ALA A 162 13.90 -1.49 8.96
N PRO A 163 14.72 -2.39 9.49
CA PRO A 163 14.97 -2.37 10.94
C PRO A 163 15.61 -1.07 11.42
N HIS A 164 16.53 -0.50 10.63
CA HIS A 164 17.20 0.72 11.06
C HIS A 164 16.33 1.96 10.99
N HIS A 165 15.15 1.87 10.37
CA HIS A 165 14.18 2.97 10.34
C HIS A 165 12.99 2.73 11.25
N LEU A 166 12.91 1.58 11.90
CA LEU A 166 11.68 1.19 12.60
C LEU A 166 11.34 2.13 13.75
N VAL A 167 12.32 2.42 14.62
CA VAL A 167 12.05 3.24 15.80
C VAL A 167 11.62 4.64 15.38
N ARG A 168 12.32 5.24 14.43
CA ARG A 168 11.98 6.57 13.98
C ARG A 168 10.58 6.59 13.36
N THR A 169 10.26 5.63 12.59
CA THR A 169 8.93 5.49 12.01
C THR A 169 7.86 5.32 13.10
N UNK A 170 8.15 4.54 13.90
CA UNK A 170 7.28 4.32 14.88
C UNK A 170 7.05 5.45 15.64
N GLU A 171 8.05 6.48 15.92
CA GLU A 171 7.91 7.78 16.59
C GLU A 171 7.03 8.72 15.76
N GLU A 172 7.28 8.78 14.48
CA GLU A 172 6.50 9.63 13.57
C GLU A 172 5.03 9.19 13.54
N LEU A 173 4.80 7.90 13.53
CA LEU A 173 3.43 7.38 13.53
C LEU A 173 2.72 7.70 14.85
N PHE A 174 3.42 7.59 15.96
CA PHE A 174 2.82 7.90 17.25
C PHE A 174 2.44 9.38 17.34
N HIS A 175 3.35 10.23 16.88
CA HIS A 175 3.09 11.66 16.88
C HIS A 175 1.86 12.01 16.04
N THR A 176 1.69 11.33 14.92
CA THR A 176 0.62 11.66 13.96
C THR A 176 -0.67 10.90 14.22
N LEU A 177 -0.58 9.58 14.48
CA LEU A 177 -1.76 8.71 14.59
C LEU A 177 -2.19 8.42 16.02
N GLY A 178 -1.29 8.60 16.96
CA GLY A 178 -1.60 8.35 18.36
C GLY A 178 -1.66 6.86 18.73
N UNK A 179 -2.37 6.43 19.44
CA UNK A 179 -2.48 5.22 19.99
C UNK A 179 -3.16 4.20 19.23
N ARG A 180 -3.01 4.10 18.16
CA ARG A 180 -3.61 3.06 17.33
C ARG A 180 -3.00 1.70 17.58
N ARG A 181 -3.82 0.70 17.38
CA ARG A 181 -3.28 -0.66 17.44
C ARG A 181 -2.41 -0.93 16.22
N UNK A 182 -1.29 -1.75 16.22
CA UNK A 182 -0.43 -2.13 15.29
C UNK A 182 -0.16 -3.53 15.48
N THR A 183 0.00 -4.24 14.45
CA THR A 183 0.66 -5.56 14.52
C THR A 183 1.97 -5.48 13.76
N LEU A 184 3.04 -5.85 14.43
CA LEU A 184 4.38 -5.93 13.82
C LEU A 184 4.55 -7.34 13.29
N CYS A 185 4.79 -7.48 11.98
CA CYS A 185 5.09 -8.77 11.38
C CYS A 185 6.55 -8.74 10.97
N ARG A 186 7.34 -9.58 11.59
CA ARG A 186 8.79 -9.56 11.44
C ARG A 186 9.26 -10.84 10.80
N GLU A 187 10.13 -10.73 9.79
CA GLU A 187 10.76 -11.88 9.15
C GLU A 187 9.75 -12.91 8.65
N LEU A 188 8.71 -12.44 7.98
CA LEU A 188 7.64 -13.32 7.50
C LEU A 188 8.19 -14.44 6.63
N THR A 189 7.68 -15.63 6.82
CA THR A 189 8.00 -16.90 6.16
C THR A 189 9.36 -17.49 6.54
N LYS A 190 10.19 -16.74 7.27
CA LYS A 190 11.53 -17.20 7.64
C LYS A 190 11.51 -17.88 9.01
N LYS A 191 12.69 -18.42 9.42
CA LYS A 191 12.82 -19.18 10.65
C LYS A 191 12.38 -18.37 11.87
N PHE A 192 12.73 -17.10 11.91
CA PHE A 192 12.44 -16.26 13.07
C PHE A 192 11.22 -15.36 12.85
N GLU A 193 10.28 -15.83 12.05
CA GLU A 193 9.02 -15.12 11.88
C GLU A 193 8.38 -14.83 13.23
N THR A 194 7.99 -13.57 13.44
CA THR A 194 7.37 -13.12 14.67
C THR A 194 6.20 -12.22 14.35
N VAL A 195 5.08 -12.42 15.04
CA VAL A 195 3.87 -11.61 14.85
C VAL A 195 3.51 -11.02 16.21
N ILE A 196 3.53 -9.71 16.34
CA ILE A 196 3.38 -9.02 17.62
C ILE A 196 2.20 -8.05 17.56
N PRO A 197 1.00 -8.48 18.01
CA PRO A 197 -0.12 -7.53 18.15
C PRO A 197 0.16 -6.61 19.34
N THR A 198 0.05 -5.31 19.10
CA THR A 198 0.42 -4.33 20.12
C THR A 198 -0.26 -2.98 19.78
N THR A 199 0.25 -1.90 20.36
CA THR A 199 -0.10 -0.54 19.96
C THR A 199 1.16 0.18 19.54
N ILE A 200 1.00 1.31 18.86
CA ILE A 200 2.17 2.09 18.45
C ILE A 200 2.97 2.51 19.69
N LYS A 201 2.28 2.93 20.75
CA LYS A 201 2.94 3.35 21.99
C LYS A 201 3.75 2.21 22.62
N ASP A 202 3.13 1.03 22.71
CA ASP A 202 3.80 -0.11 23.37
C ASP A 202 4.94 -0.64 22.50
N ALA A 203 4.82 -0.57 21.19
CA ALA A 203 5.92 -0.94 20.30
C ALA A 203 7.12 -0.03 20.51
N LEU A 204 6.90 1.25 20.64
CA LEU A 204 7.98 2.19 20.95
C LEU A 204 8.67 1.82 22.26
N ALA A 205 7.90 1.50 23.31
CA ALA A 205 8.46 1.09 24.59
C ALA A 205 9.35 -0.15 24.44
N UNK A 206 8.93 -0.96 23.54
CA UNK A 206 9.58 -2.12 23.34
C UNK A 206 10.89 -1.96 22.78
N TYR A 207 11.02 -1.08 21.95
CA TYR A 207 12.29 -0.87 21.27
C TYR A 207 13.20 0.14 21.97
N GLU A 208 12.80 0.64 23.11
CA GLU A 208 13.74 1.39 23.95
C GLU A 208 14.87 0.49 24.48
N THR A 209 14.57 -0.78 24.70
CA THR A 209 15.55 -1.72 25.25
C THR A 209 15.95 -2.81 24.27
N GLU A 210 15.14 -3.09 23.26
CA GLU A 210 15.45 -4.10 22.26
C GLU A 210 15.85 -3.44 20.96
N GLU A 211 16.79 -4.05 20.25
CA GLU A 211 17.23 -3.55 18.95
C GLU A 211 16.39 -4.19 17.84
N PRO A 212 15.81 -3.39 16.94
CA PRO A 212 15.07 -3.98 15.82
C PRO A 212 15.98 -4.81 14.92
N ARG A 213 15.48 -5.97 14.49
CA ARG A 213 16.23 -6.87 13.62
C ARG A 213 15.30 -7.46 12.58
N GLY A 214 15.84 -7.62 11.36
CA GLY A 214 15.10 -8.24 10.29
C GLY A 214 14.18 -7.29 9.59
N GLU A 215 13.34 -7.83 8.73
CA GLU A 215 12.43 -7.03 7.91
C GLU A 215 11.03 -7.03 8.52
N TYR A 216 10.40 -5.87 8.51
CA TYR A 216 9.11 -5.67 9.17
C TYR A 216 8.04 -5.28 8.17
N VAL A 217 6.82 -5.78 8.41
CA VAL A 217 5.60 -5.21 7.84
C VAL A 217 4.77 -4.73 9.02
N LEU A 218 4.37 -3.47 8.98
CA LEU A 218 3.51 -2.89 10.02
C LEU A 218 2.09 -2.84 9.50
N VAL A 219 1.16 -3.44 10.25
CA VAL A 219 -0.26 -3.36 9.93
C VAL A 219 -0.90 -2.51 11.01
N ILE A 220 -1.51 -1.40 10.62
CA ILE A 220 -1.95 -0.38 11.55
C ILE A 220 -3.45 -0.17 11.43
N GLU A 221 -4.11 -0.11 12.57
CA GLU A 221 -5.54 0.16 12.65
C GLU A 221 -5.86 1.51 12.04
N GLY A 222 -6.94 1.56 11.25
CA GLY A 222 -7.42 2.82 10.71
C GLY A 222 -8.09 3.67 11.77
N LYS A 223 -8.41 4.92 11.43
CA LYS A 223 -9.10 5.82 12.35
C LYS A 223 -10.55 5.36 12.56
N UNK A 224 -10.81 5.25 13.64
CA UNK A 224 -12.01 4.75 13.90
C UNK A 224 -12.93 5.59 13.25
N LEU A 225 -14.12 5.10 12.80
CA LEU A 225 -15.18 5.83 12.13
C LEU A 225 -16.01 6.65 13.10
N GLU A 226 -16.19 6.12 14.29
CA GLU A 226 -16.87 6.86 15.36
C GLU A 226 -16.13 8.15 15.70
N GLN A 227 -14.81 8.10 15.76
CA GLN A 227 -13.99 9.27 16.03
C GLN A 227 -14.12 10.27 14.88
N LYS A 228 -14.14 9.84 13.70
CA LYS A 228 -14.33 10.72 12.54
C LYS A 228 -15.68 11.44 12.59
N UNK A 229 -16.38 10.77 12.87
CA UNK A 229 -17.67 11.28 12.95
C UNK A 229 -17.81 12.24 13.99
N GLU A 230 -17.29 12.01 15.09
CA GLU A 230 -17.36 12.94 16.22
C GLU A 230 -16.62 14.23 15.91
N GLU A 231 -15.45 14.13 15.35
CA GLU A 231 -14.67 15.29 14.92
C GLU A 231 -15.41 16.10 13.87
N ARG A 232 -16.08 15.43 12.97
CA ARG A 232 -16.86 16.10 11.93
C ARG A 232 -18.02 16.89 12.56
N ARG A 233 -18.70 16.29 13.54
CA ARG A 233 -19.79 16.99 14.23
C ARG A 233 -19.28 18.22 14.95
N GLU A 234 -18.11 18.10 15.60
CA GLU A 234 -17.50 19.25 16.29
C GLU A 234 -17.13 20.35 15.31
N SER A 235 -16.61 19.96 14.15
CA SER A 235 -16.27 20.91 13.10
C SER A 235 -17.50 21.67 12.61
N TRP A 236 -18.60 20.95 12.37
CA TRP A 236 -19.84 21.59 11.93
C TRP A 236 -20.42 22.51 13.00
N GLN A 237 -20.29 22.13 14.28
CA GLN A 237 -20.80 22.95 15.38
C GLN A 237 -20.09 24.29 15.48
N SER A 238 -18.86 24.39 15.03
CA SER A 238 -18.13 25.65 15.02
C SER A 238 -18.58 26.60 13.92
N MET A 239 -19.35 26.10 12.95
CA MET A 239 -19.93 26.92 11.89
C MET A 239 -21.33 27.38 12.29
N SER A 240 -21.72 28.57 11.82
CA SER A 240 -23.13 28.96 11.97
C SER A 240 -23.98 28.07 11.06
N ILE A 241 -25.27 27.98 11.36
CA ILE A 241 -26.20 27.22 10.53
C ILE A 241 -26.25 27.84 9.12
N GLU A 242 -26.18 29.17 9.04
CA GLU A 242 -26.17 29.84 7.75
C GLU A 242 -24.95 29.44 6.91
N GLU A 243 -23.77 29.39 7.53
CA GLU A 243 -22.55 28.96 6.83
C GLU A 243 -22.65 27.51 6.38
N HIS A 244 -23.20 26.67 7.25
CA HIS A 244 -23.37 25.26 6.97
C HIS A 244 -24.32 25.05 5.79
N MET A 245 -25.44 25.79 5.77
CA MET A 245 -26.38 25.78 4.66
C MET A 245 -25.71 26.23 3.36
N ALA A 246 -24.96 27.34 3.44
CA ALA A 246 -24.28 27.87 2.24
C ALA A 246 -23.27 26.87 1.68
N TYR A 247 -22.58 26.12 2.54
CA TYR A 247 -21.65 25.10 2.08
C TYR A 247 -22.35 24.07 1.17
N TYR A 248 -23.50 23.56 1.60
CA TYR A 248 -24.20 22.55 0.82
C TYR A 248 -24.87 23.12 -0.42
N GLU A 249 -25.34 24.37 -0.34
CA GLU A 249 -25.90 25.03 -1.53
C GLU A 249 -24.86 25.26 -2.59
N GLN A 250 -23.62 25.58 -2.19
CA GLN A 250 -22.51 25.70 -3.15
C GLN A 250 -22.15 24.34 -3.76
N GLU A 251 -22.39 23.26 -3.03
CA GLU A 251 -22.17 21.91 -3.55
C GLU A 251 -23.28 21.44 -4.48
N GLY A 252 -24.31 22.26 -4.66
CA GLY A 252 -25.35 21.97 -5.63
C GLY A 252 -26.67 21.50 -5.03
N LEU A 253 -26.79 21.43 -3.72
CA LEU A 253 -28.03 21.01 -3.09
C LEU A 253 -29.02 22.16 -3.07
N ASP A 254 -30.30 21.86 -3.26
CA ASP A 254 -31.34 22.86 -3.07
C ASP A 254 -31.55 23.11 -1.56
N GLU A 255 -32.33 24.12 -1.23
CA GLU A 255 -32.51 24.53 0.16
C GLU A 255 -33.06 23.39 1.01
N LYS A 256 -34.04 22.65 0.50
CA LYS A 256 -34.66 21.56 1.26
C LYS A 256 -33.65 20.45 1.55
N SER A 257 -32.89 20.05 0.53
CA SER A 257 -31.88 19.02 0.67
C SER A 257 -30.73 19.47 1.57
N ALA A 258 -30.35 20.74 1.47
CA ALA A 258 -29.31 21.30 2.33
C ALA A 258 -29.74 21.28 3.79
N MET A 259 -30.99 21.65 4.07
CA MET A 259 -31.50 21.60 5.45
C MET A 259 -31.46 20.19 6.00
N LYS A 260 -31.82 19.19 5.18
CA LYS A 260 -31.80 17.81 5.59
C LYS A 260 -30.37 17.36 5.93
N GLN A 261 -29.43 17.76 5.10
CA GLN A 261 -28.04 17.37 5.32
C GLN A 261 -27.44 18.07 6.54
N VAL A 262 -27.76 19.37 6.74
CA VAL A 262 -27.30 20.11 7.90
C VAL A 262 -27.84 19.49 9.18
N ALA A 263 -29.11 19.12 9.17
CA ALA A 263 -29.74 18.48 10.33
C ALA A 263 -29.05 17.15 10.65
N LYS A 264 -28.77 16.36 9.63
CA LYS A 264 -28.08 15.08 9.79
C LYS A 264 -26.68 15.28 10.36
N ASP A 265 -25.92 16.24 9.81
CA ASP A 265 -24.56 16.51 10.27
C ASP A 265 -24.53 16.95 11.72
N ARG A 266 -25.51 17.74 12.12
CA ARG A 266 -25.56 18.29 13.48
C ARG A 266 -26.28 17.39 14.49
N GLY A 267 -26.91 16.31 13.99
CA GLY A 267 -27.61 15.37 14.85
C GLY A 267 -28.89 15.92 15.45
N VAL A 268 -29.58 16.78 14.71
CA VAL A 268 -30.83 17.40 15.17
C VAL A 268 -31.93 17.11 14.14
N PRO A 269 -33.20 17.24 14.55
CA PRO A 269 -34.28 17.09 13.56
C PRO A 269 -34.27 18.21 12.53
N LYS A 270 -34.72 17.89 11.33
CA LYS A 270 -34.78 18.88 10.25
C LYS A 270 -35.62 20.09 10.63
N ARG A 271 -36.71 19.88 11.40
CA ARG A 271 -37.56 20.99 11.82
C ARG A 271 -36.81 22.02 12.66
N ASP A 272 -35.80 21.58 13.42
CA ASP A 272 -35.00 22.50 14.21
C ASP A 272 -34.22 23.47 13.31
N ILE A 273 -33.69 22.97 12.20
CA ILE A 273 -33.00 23.81 11.24
C ILE A 273 -33.96 24.77 10.57
N TYR A 274 -35.13 24.25 10.17
CA TYR A 274 -36.17 25.07 9.53
C TYR A 274 -36.59 26.21 10.45
N GLN A 275 -36.87 25.88 11.72
CA GLN A 275 -37.32 26.91 12.69
C GLN A 275 -36.21 27.95 12.94
N TYR A 276 -34.96 27.51 13.03
CA TYR A 276 -33.86 28.44 13.21
C TYR A 276 -33.78 29.44 12.04
N LEU A 277 -33.86 28.95 10.82
CA LEU A 277 -33.79 29.81 9.64
C LEU A 277 -35.01 30.71 9.53
N LEU A 278 -36.17 30.24 9.95
CA LEU A 278 -37.40 31.02 9.90
C LEU A 278 -37.37 32.18 10.90
N ALA A 279 -36.73 31.98 12.05
CA ALA A 279 -36.62 33.00 13.10
C ALA A 279 -35.69 34.15 12.73
N LYS A 280 -34.87 33.99 11.70
CA LYS A 280 -33.98 35.02 11.20
C LYS A 280 -34.68 35.89 10.13
#